data_d04ee4347a48e906d616dd4d192ab6f6
#
_entry.id   d04ee4347a48e906d616dd4d192ab6f6
#
_cell.length_a   1.000
_cell.length_b   1.000
_cell.length_c   1.000
_cell.angle_alpha   90.00
_cell.angle_beta   90.00
_cell.angle_gamma   90.00
#
_symmetry.space_group_name_H-M   'P 1'
#
loop_
_entity.id
_entity.type
_entity.pdbx_description
1 polymer ?
#
loop_
_entity_poly.entity_id
_entity_poly.type
_entity_poly.pdbx_seq_one_letter_code
_entity_poly.pdbx_strand_id
1 'polypeptide(L)'
;QGTDWDVGTVNVSTKRTWTCSEKNALAILRAVQNIHGGDLIFDNANRIVKLLTFSGEDSGVLFCYKKNMKSIQRVIDTTSLITRLYAYGKDGMTFASINGGNEYVQDTTYTSEIRIATLDCSNFTNPYQMLEYANMRLADYASPRISYVLKAMDLSVLTGYEHETWALGDTVMVKDDDLNLSVKTRIVRREYN
;
A
#
# COMPACT_ATOMS: atom_id res chain seq x y z
N GLN A 1 2.64 -19.56 -24.92
CA GLN A 1 2.31 -18.40 -25.78
C GLN A 1 2.79 -17.17 -25.04
N GLY A 2 3.69 -16.39 -25.65
CA GLY A 2 4.13 -15.10 -25.12
C GLY A 2 2.95 -14.12 -25.10
N THR A 3 3.01 -13.15 -24.20
CA THR A 3 2.08 -12.02 -24.21
C THR A 3 2.72 -10.91 -25.05
N ASP A 4 1.90 -10.09 -25.70
CA ASP A 4 2.38 -8.88 -26.42
C ASP A 4 2.74 -7.73 -25.42
N TRP A 5 2.98 -8.05 -24.17
CA TRP A 5 3.29 -7.10 -23.12
C TRP A 5 4.75 -7.17 -22.75
N ASP A 6 5.37 -6.00 -22.62
CA ASP A 6 6.75 -5.84 -22.18
C ASP A 6 6.84 -5.38 -20.74
N VAL A 7 8.00 -5.63 -20.13
CA VAL A 7 8.32 -5.14 -18.78
C VAL A 7 8.97 -3.76 -18.89
N GLY A 8 8.35 -2.77 -18.28
CA GLY A 8 8.90 -1.42 -18.16
C GLY A 8 9.71 -1.24 -16.88
N THR A 9 9.56 -0.09 -16.24
CA THR A 9 10.32 0.26 -15.03
C THR A 9 9.92 -0.63 -13.85
N VAL A 10 10.93 -1.23 -13.20
CA VAL A 10 10.82 -1.93 -11.92
C VAL A 10 11.80 -1.28 -10.95
N ASN A 11 11.31 -0.54 -9.95
CA ASN A 11 12.14 0.15 -8.96
C ASN A 11 11.95 -0.37 -7.52
N VAL A 12 11.20 -1.44 -7.34
CA VAL A 12 11.11 -2.19 -6.07
C VAL A 12 12.39 -3.00 -5.90
N SER A 13 13.11 -2.79 -4.80
CA SER A 13 14.45 -3.35 -4.58
C SER A 13 14.49 -4.64 -3.76
N THR A 14 13.35 -5.08 -3.21
CA THR A 14 13.28 -6.31 -2.39
C THR A 14 13.63 -7.54 -3.22
N LYS A 15 14.42 -8.45 -2.64
CA LYS A 15 14.79 -9.73 -3.26
C LYS A 15 14.26 -10.87 -2.42
N ARG A 16 13.37 -11.69 -2.97
CA ARG A 16 12.77 -12.84 -2.30
C ARG A 16 12.72 -14.04 -3.20
N THR A 17 13.00 -15.20 -2.65
CA THR A 17 12.85 -16.50 -3.34
C THR A 17 11.57 -17.14 -2.87
N TRP A 18 10.67 -17.44 -3.79
CA TRP A 18 9.36 -18.03 -3.52
C TRP A 18 8.90 -18.89 -4.69
N THR A 19 7.98 -19.81 -4.43
CA THR A 19 7.40 -20.69 -5.45
C THR A 19 6.06 -20.12 -5.91
N CYS A 20 5.81 -20.11 -7.22
CA CYS A 20 4.54 -19.67 -7.78
C CYS A 20 3.90 -20.83 -8.54
N SER A 21 2.68 -21.18 -8.16
CA SER A 21 1.84 -22.19 -8.83
C SER A 21 0.83 -21.60 -9.80
N GLU A 22 0.76 -20.26 -9.87
CA GLU A 22 -0.19 -19.55 -10.72
C GLU A 22 0.09 -19.81 -12.21
N LYS A 23 -0.98 -20.00 -12.98
CA LYS A 23 -0.90 -20.28 -14.43
C LYS A 23 -1.23 -19.07 -15.31
N ASN A 24 -1.84 -18.03 -14.70
CA ASN A 24 -2.25 -16.81 -15.39
C ASN A 24 -1.23 -15.70 -15.15
N ALA A 25 -0.77 -15.03 -16.20
CA ALA A 25 0.22 -13.96 -16.11
C ALA A 25 -0.22 -12.82 -15.16
N LEU A 26 -1.48 -12.41 -15.17
CA LEU A 26 -2.01 -11.40 -14.29
C LEU A 26 -1.96 -11.84 -12.82
N ALA A 27 -2.29 -13.10 -12.53
CA ALA A 27 -2.21 -13.67 -11.19
C ALA A 27 -0.76 -13.71 -10.69
N ILE A 28 0.20 -14.07 -11.56
CA ILE A 28 1.63 -14.03 -11.25
C ILE A 28 2.07 -12.60 -10.92
N LEU A 29 1.69 -11.61 -11.73
CA LEU A 29 2.04 -10.20 -11.48
C LEU A 29 1.47 -9.69 -10.16
N ARG A 30 0.22 -10.05 -9.83
CA ARG A 30 -0.39 -9.72 -8.53
C ARG A 30 0.30 -10.42 -7.35
N ALA A 31 0.71 -11.68 -7.52
CA ALA A 31 1.49 -12.39 -6.51
C ALA A 31 2.86 -11.72 -6.29
N VAL A 32 3.53 -11.29 -7.37
CA VAL A 32 4.77 -10.50 -7.28
C VAL A 32 4.52 -9.20 -6.51
N GLN A 33 3.47 -8.45 -6.85
CA GLN A 33 3.09 -7.23 -6.13
C GLN A 33 2.84 -7.49 -4.64
N ASN A 34 2.09 -8.53 -4.30
CA ASN A 34 1.79 -8.89 -2.91
C ASN A 34 3.04 -9.22 -2.09
N ILE A 35 4.02 -9.90 -2.70
CA ILE A 35 5.24 -10.35 -2.02
C ILE A 35 6.26 -9.22 -1.91
N HIS A 36 6.39 -8.40 -2.94
CA HIS A 36 7.41 -7.35 -3.00
C HIS A 36 6.88 -5.97 -2.56
N GLY A 37 5.57 -5.78 -2.54
CA GLY A 37 4.93 -4.48 -2.34
C GLY A 37 4.95 -3.62 -3.61
N GLY A 38 4.56 -2.36 -3.45
CA GLY A 38 4.55 -1.37 -4.54
C GLY A 38 3.26 -1.35 -5.36
N ASP A 39 3.26 -0.52 -6.38
CA ASP A 39 2.14 -0.30 -7.29
C ASP A 39 2.39 -0.97 -8.64
N LEU A 40 1.50 -1.86 -9.03
CA LEU A 40 1.50 -2.51 -10.34
C LEU A 40 0.70 -1.66 -11.33
N ILE A 41 1.38 -1.13 -12.34
CA ILE A 41 0.82 -0.22 -13.34
C ILE A 41 0.78 -0.89 -14.70
N PHE A 42 -0.37 -0.80 -15.37
CA PHE A 42 -0.57 -1.29 -16.73
C PHE A 42 -0.73 -0.11 -17.69
N ASP A 43 0.25 0.09 -18.55
CA ASP A 43 0.18 1.01 -19.66
C ASP A 43 -0.42 0.29 -20.86
N ASN A 44 -1.73 0.40 -21.00
CA ASN A 44 -2.48 -0.31 -22.04
C ASN A 44 -2.14 0.20 -23.46
N ALA A 45 -1.77 1.47 -23.60
CA ALA A 45 -1.45 2.06 -24.90
C ALA A 45 -0.16 1.49 -25.47
N ASN A 46 0.86 1.33 -24.61
CA ASN A 46 2.17 0.83 -24.98
C ASN A 46 2.36 -0.67 -24.65
N ARG A 47 1.37 -1.32 -24.03
CA ARG A 47 1.43 -2.72 -23.55
C ARG A 47 2.62 -2.96 -22.63
N ILE A 48 2.84 -2.06 -21.67
CA ILE A 48 3.95 -2.12 -20.71
C ILE A 48 3.42 -2.33 -19.30
N VAL A 49 4.01 -3.26 -18.56
CA VAL A 49 3.77 -3.46 -17.12
C VAL A 49 4.93 -2.88 -16.33
N LYS A 50 4.63 -2.07 -15.31
CA LYS A 50 5.61 -1.47 -14.40
C LYS A 50 5.30 -1.88 -12.97
N LEU A 51 6.34 -2.07 -12.14
CA LEU A 51 6.19 -2.25 -10.70
C LEU A 51 7.00 -1.16 -9.99
N LEU A 52 6.29 -0.21 -9.42
CA LEU A 52 6.87 0.98 -8.80
C LEU A 52 6.68 0.93 -7.29
N THR A 53 7.66 1.38 -6.53
CA THR A 53 7.50 1.56 -5.07
C THR A 53 6.35 2.53 -4.77
N PHE A 54 6.15 3.49 -5.65
CA PHE A 54 5.08 4.48 -5.58
C PHE A 54 4.76 4.99 -6.99
N SER A 55 3.49 5.09 -7.36
CA SER A 55 3.04 5.41 -8.71
C SER A 55 2.56 6.85 -8.91
N GLY A 56 2.44 7.64 -7.86
CA GLY A 56 2.03 9.04 -7.92
C GLY A 56 3.19 10.00 -7.71
N GLU A 57 2.91 11.28 -7.89
CA GLU A 57 3.84 12.36 -7.61
C GLU A 57 3.35 13.20 -6.42
N ASP A 58 4.23 14.03 -5.88
CA ASP A 58 3.82 15.07 -4.94
C ASP A 58 3.30 16.25 -5.76
N SER A 59 1.99 16.35 -5.89
CA SER A 59 1.37 17.39 -6.71
C SER A 59 1.55 18.80 -6.13
N GLY A 60 1.93 18.93 -4.84
CA GLY A 60 1.98 20.21 -4.14
C GLY A 60 0.60 20.82 -3.87
N VAL A 61 -0.49 20.15 -4.27
CA VAL A 61 -1.85 20.66 -4.10
C VAL A 61 -2.27 20.60 -2.65
N LEU A 62 -2.83 21.70 -2.16
CA LEU A 62 -3.40 21.83 -0.82
C LEU A 62 -4.92 21.87 -0.89
N PHE A 63 -5.57 20.88 -0.26
CA PHE A 63 -7.01 20.91 0.02
C PHE A 63 -7.27 21.57 1.37
N CYS A 64 -7.97 22.70 1.39
CA CYS A 64 -8.38 23.37 2.63
C CYS A 64 -9.70 24.13 2.45
N TYR A 65 -10.38 24.41 3.57
CA TYR A 65 -11.56 25.26 3.57
C TYR A 65 -11.24 26.65 3.00
N LYS A 66 -12.24 27.29 2.43
CA LYS A 66 -12.17 28.62 1.76
C LYS A 66 -11.32 28.65 0.48
N LYS A 67 -10.65 27.57 0.12
CA LYS A 67 -9.95 27.43 -1.16
C LYS A 67 -10.71 26.50 -2.09
N ASN A 68 -10.61 25.21 -1.85
CA ASN A 68 -11.11 24.17 -2.75
C ASN A 68 -11.85 23.04 -2.04
N MET A 69 -11.85 22.99 -0.71
CA MET A 69 -12.52 21.96 0.07
C MET A 69 -13.86 22.45 0.64
N LYS A 70 -14.94 21.70 0.39
CA LYS A 70 -16.28 21.97 0.92
C LYS A 70 -16.58 21.21 2.20
N SER A 71 -16.09 19.97 2.29
CA SER A 71 -16.24 19.13 3.48
C SER A 71 -15.14 18.08 3.55
N ILE A 72 -14.85 17.64 4.76
CA ILE A 72 -13.96 16.53 5.05
C ILE A 72 -14.64 15.56 6.03
N GLN A 73 -14.46 14.27 5.80
CA GLN A 73 -14.80 13.22 6.76
C GLN A 73 -13.57 12.35 6.98
N ARG A 74 -13.16 12.20 8.24
CA ARG A 74 -12.12 11.24 8.64
C ARG A 74 -12.77 9.92 9.00
N VAL A 75 -12.32 8.84 8.36
CA VAL A 75 -12.76 7.47 8.64
C VAL A 75 -11.58 6.71 9.23
N ILE A 76 -11.78 6.10 10.40
CA ILE A 76 -10.78 5.28 11.08
C ILE A 76 -11.34 3.86 11.13
N ASP A 77 -10.67 2.92 10.47
CA ASP A 77 -11.02 1.51 10.47
C ASP A 77 -10.01 0.72 11.29
N THR A 78 -10.51 0.12 12.39
CA THR A 78 -9.74 -0.75 13.29
C THR A 78 -10.16 -2.22 13.18
N THR A 79 -11.06 -2.57 12.27
CA THR A 79 -11.61 -3.93 12.17
C THR A 79 -10.57 -4.95 11.71
N SER A 80 -9.60 -4.51 10.91
CA SER A 80 -8.51 -5.34 10.38
C SER A 80 -7.19 -5.21 11.17
N LEU A 81 -7.23 -4.57 12.35
CA LEU A 81 -6.04 -4.38 13.17
C LEU A 81 -5.53 -5.71 13.71
N ILE A 82 -4.25 -6.00 13.48
CA ILE A 82 -3.54 -7.19 13.94
C ILE A 82 -2.27 -6.71 14.63
N THR A 83 -2.00 -7.20 15.85
CA THR A 83 -0.82 -6.81 16.62
C THR A 83 0.20 -7.94 16.75
N ARG A 84 -0.19 -9.19 16.44
CA ARG A 84 0.71 -10.34 16.42
C ARG A 84 0.44 -11.21 15.21
N LEU A 85 1.49 -11.47 14.42
CA LEU A 85 1.40 -12.21 13.16
C LEU A 85 2.33 -13.42 13.19
N TYR A 86 1.74 -14.61 13.13
CA TYR A 86 2.44 -15.86 12.90
C TYR A 86 2.63 -16.08 11.41
N ALA A 87 3.76 -16.69 11.00
CA ALA A 87 3.99 -17.01 9.60
C ALA A 87 4.59 -18.42 9.49
N TYR A 88 4.07 -19.19 8.56
CA TYR A 88 4.50 -20.55 8.29
C TYR A 88 4.91 -20.71 6.84
N GLY A 89 6.17 -21.07 6.63
CA GLY A 89 6.77 -21.30 5.33
C GLY A 89 6.57 -22.73 4.82
N LYS A 90 7.32 -23.08 3.78
CA LYS A 90 7.29 -24.42 3.20
C LYS A 90 7.63 -25.48 4.24
N ASP A 91 6.90 -26.59 4.21
CA ASP A 91 7.08 -27.75 5.10
C ASP A 91 7.00 -27.39 6.60
N GLY A 92 6.22 -26.37 6.96
CA GLY A 92 6.07 -25.91 8.34
C GLY A 92 7.25 -25.09 8.87
N MET A 93 8.11 -24.58 7.99
CA MET A 93 9.24 -23.72 8.36
C MET A 93 8.74 -22.51 9.15
N THR A 94 9.41 -22.20 10.27
CA THR A 94 9.23 -20.97 11.03
C THR A 94 10.53 -20.15 11.03
N PHE A 95 10.47 -18.93 11.50
CA PHE A 95 11.66 -18.11 11.71
C PHE A 95 12.10 -18.04 13.19
N ALA A 96 11.60 -18.93 14.04
CA ALA A 96 11.91 -18.92 15.47
C ALA A 96 13.43 -18.95 15.76
N SER A 97 14.20 -19.74 15.01
CA SER A 97 15.65 -19.86 15.18
C SER A 97 16.44 -18.56 14.97
N ILE A 98 15.88 -17.62 14.22
CA ILE A 98 16.50 -16.32 13.91
C ILE A 98 15.77 -15.13 14.53
N ASN A 99 14.68 -15.41 15.30
CA ASN A 99 13.83 -14.41 15.92
C ASN A 99 13.71 -14.64 17.45
N GLY A 100 14.83 -14.99 18.10
CA GLY A 100 14.87 -15.17 19.55
C GLY A 100 13.97 -16.26 20.10
N GLY A 101 13.64 -17.29 19.30
CA GLY A 101 12.73 -18.37 19.66
C GLY A 101 11.25 -18.11 19.39
N ASN A 102 10.89 -16.92 18.92
CA ASN A 102 9.49 -16.56 18.63
C ASN A 102 9.10 -16.91 17.20
N GLU A 103 7.97 -17.61 17.05
CA GLU A 103 7.37 -17.95 15.75
C GLU A 103 6.46 -16.83 15.20
N TYR A 104 6.44 -15.67 15.83
CA TYR A 104 5.62 -14.53 15.46
C TYR A 104 6.42 -13.23 15.47
N VAL A 105 5.93 -12.25 14.74
CA VAL A 105 6.29 -10.85 14.86
C VAL A 105 5.17 -10.10 15.57
N GLN A 106 5.50 -9.05 16.33
CA GLN A 106 4.53 -8.30 17.13
C GLN A 106 4.81 -6.82 17.09
N ASP A 107 3.72 -6.03 16.97
CA ASP A 107 3.72 -4.58 17.13
C ASP A 107 2.48 -4.18 17.94
N THR A 108 2.71 -3.61 19.11
CA THR A 108 1.68 -3.13 20.04
C THR A 108 1.72 -1.61 20.22
N THR A 109 2.34 -0.89 19.28
CA THR A 109 2.50 0.55 19.34
C THR A 109 1.15 1.28 19.40
N TYR A 110 0.16 0.81 18.64
CA TYR A 110 -1.17 1.42 18.61
C TYR A 110 -2.09 0.96 19.75
N THR A 111 -2.03 -0.32 20.12
CA THR A 111 -2.85 -0.91 21.19
C THR A 111 -2.10 -2.03 21.89
N SER A 112 -2.27 -2.15 23.21
CA SER A 112 -1.73 -3.26 23.99
C SER A 112 -2.53 -4.56 23.84
N GLU A 113 -3.70 -4.51 23.17
CA GLU A 113 -4.52 -5.69 22.90
C GLU A 113 -3.82 -6.61 21.91
N ILE A 114 -3.71 -7.89 22.24
CA ILE A 114 -3.11 -8.89 21.36
C ILE A 114 -4.16 -9.44 20.41
N ARG A 115 -4.08 -9.02 19.15
CA ARG A 115 -4.92 -9.48 18.04
C ARG A 115 -4.06 -10.32 17.10
N ILE A 116 -4.37 -11.61 17.04
CA ILE A 116 -3.55 -12.62 16.37
C ILE A 116 -4.09 -12.90 14.97
N ALA A 117 -3.17 -13.02 14.02
CA ALA A 117 -3.45 -13.61 12.71
C ALA A 117 -2.31 -14.53 12.28
N THR A 118 -2.59 -15.33 11.25
CA THR A 118 -1.63 -16.22 10.62
C THR A 118 -1.44 -15.81 9.16
N LEU A 119 -0.19 -15.74 8.74
CA LEU A 119 0.21 -15.46 7.37
C LEU A 119 0.66 -16.76 6.71
N ASP A 120 0.01 -17.15 5.63
CA ASP A 120 0.45 -18.25 4.79
C ASP A 120 1.69 -17.82 3.99
N CYS A 121 2.81 -18.43 4.31
CA CYS A 121 4.09 -18.24 3.65
C CYS A 121 4.61 -19.53 3.05
N SER A 122 3.73 -20.49 2.72
CA SER A 122 4.07 -21.82 2.18
C SER A 122 4.97 -21.79 0.94
N ASN A 123 4.98 -20.67 0.22
CA ASN A 123 5.84 -20.43 -0.92
C ASN A 123 7.27 -19.99 -0.57
N PHE A 124 7.55 -19.66 0.71
CA PHE A 124 8.88 -19.24 1.15
C PHE A 124 9.72 -20.45 1.58
N THR A 125 10.99 -20.43 1.17
CA THR A 125 11.99 -21.46 1.51
C THR A 125 13.15 -20.90 2.34
N ASN A 126 13.15 -19.58 2.61
CA ASN A 126 14.20 -18.90 3.37
C ASN A 126 13.58 -18.17 4.58
N PRO A 127 13.95 -18.55 5.83
CA PRO A 127 13.36 -17.97 7.03
C PRO A 127 13.66 -16.46 7.20
N TYR A 128 14.81 -15.97 6.74
CA TYR A 128 15.16 -14.54 6.81
C TYR A 128 14.23 -13.70 5.93
N GLN A 129 13.99 -14.16 4.70
CA GLN A 129 13.08 -13.47 3.78
C GLN A 129 11.62 -13.54 4.25
N MET A 130 11.25 -14.66 4.88
CA MET A 130 9.92 -14.83 5.49
C MET A 130 9.73 -13.88 6.67
N LEU A 131 10.75 -13.72 7.54
CA LEU A 131 10.71 -12.78 8.66
C LEU A 131 10.58 -11.32 8.16
N GLU A 132 11.36 -10.94 7.16
CA GLU A 132 11.26 -9.61 6.53
C GLU A 132 9.87 -9.36 5.96
N TYR A 133 9.30 -10.35 5.27
CA TYR A 133 7.96 -10.27 4.71
C TYR A 133 6.89 -10.16 5.81
N ALA A 134 7.00 -10.97 6.89
CA ALA A 134 6.09 -10.92 8.02
C ALA A 134 6.11 -9.55 8.72
N ASN A 135 7.29 -8.95 8.90
CA ASN A 135 7.43 -7.60 9.46
C ASN A 135 6.79 -6.53 8.54
N MET A 136 7.01 -6.62 7.24
CA MET A 136 6.38 -5.73 6.26
C MET A 136 4.84 -5.81 6.34
N ARG A 137 4.30 -7.03 6.39
CA ARG A 137 2.85 -7.24 6.50
C ARG A 137 2.29 -6.78 7.84
N LEU A 138 3.03 -7.00 8.93
CA LEU A 138 2.61 -6.53 10.25
C LEU A 138 2.55 -5.00 10.31
N ALA A 139 3.50 -4.30 9.72
CA ALA A 139 3.47 -2.83 9.66
C ALA A 139 2.20 -2.29 8.98
N ASP A 140 1.69 -2.99 7.96
CA ASP A 140 0.43 -2.65 7.30
C ASP A 140 -0.80 -2.93 8.18
N TYR A 141 -0.72 -3.91 9.08
CA TYR A 141 -1.86 -4.38 9.88
C TYR A 141 -1.88 -3.82 11.31
N ALA A 142 -0.73 -3.44 11.86
CA ALA A 142 -0.61 -3.00 13.25
C ALA A 142 -1.10 -1.57 13.50
N SER A 143 -1.44 -0.85 12.43
CA SER A 143 -1.98 0.50 12.51
C SER A 143 -3.40 0.57 11.93
N PRO A 144 -4.29 1.40 12.49
CA PRO A 144 -5.61 1.61 11.91
C PRO A 144 -5.50 2.19 10.52
N ARG A 145 -6.42 1.79 9.67
CA ARG A 145 -6.54 2.41 8.34
C ARG A 145 -7.28 3.73 8.48
N ILE A 146 -6.58 4.82 8.23
CA ILE A 146 -7.15 6.16 8.23
C ILE A 146 -7.37 6.58 6.78
N SER A 147 -8.60 6.95 6.46
CA SER A 147 -8.94 7.54 5.17
C SER A 147 -9.69 8.86 5.36
N TYR A 148 -9.59 9.72 4.36
CA TYR A 148 -10.27 11.00 4.32
C TYR A 148 -11.15 11.06 3.07
N VAL A 149 -12.42 11.36 3.27
CA VAL A 149 -13.36 11.59 2.17
C VAL A 149 -13.57 13.09 2.05
N LEU A 150 -13.16 13.66 0.94
CA LEU A 150 -13.25 15.09 0.67
C LEU A 150 -14.32 15.37 -0.36
N LYS A 151 -15.13 16.43 -0.14
CA LYS A 151 -15.85 17.10 -1.22
C LYS A 151 -15.06 18.34 -1.60
N ALA A 152 -14.50 18.34 -2.79
CA ALA A 152 -13.60 19.40 -3.24
C ALA A 152 -13.98 19.89 -4.65
N MET A 153 -13.58 21.10 -4.96
CA MET A 153 -13.61 21.66 -6.31
C MET A 153 -12.28 21.40 -6.98
N ASP A 154 -12.31 20.99 -8.23
CA ASP A 154 -11.13 20.94 -9.08
C ASP A 154 -10.84 22.34 -9.61
N LEU A 155 -9.81 22.98 -9.06
CA LEU A 155 -9.42 24.32 -9.48
C LEU A 155 -8.62 24.32 -10.79
N SER A 156 -8.02 23.20 -11.18
CA SER A 156 -7.19 23.11 -12.39
C SER A 156 -7.95 23.44 -13.67
N VAL A 157 -9.29 23.38 -13.65
CA VAL A 157 -10.15 23.75 -14.78
C VAL A 157 -10.36 25.27 -14.91
N LEU A 158 -9.89 26.05 -13.94
CA LEU A 158 -10.02 27.53 -13.95
C LEU A 158 -8.74 28.18 -14.47
N THR A 159 -8.90 29.19 -15.28
CA THR A 159 -7.76 29.96 -15.82
C THR A 159 -6.91 30.55 -14.68
N GLY A 160 -5.61 30.31 -14.73
CA GLY A 160 -4.63 30.75 -13.72
C GLY A 160 -4.43 29.77 -12.56
N TYR A 161 -5.16 28.66 -12.55
CA TYR A 161 -5.05 27.59 -11.54
C TYR A 161 -4.59 26.25 -12.13
N GLU A 162 -4.01 26.23 -13.31
CA GLU A 162 -3.55 25.02 -14.01
C GLU A 162 -2.51 24.23 -13.18
N HIS A 163 -1.79 24.92 -12.29
CA HIS A 163 -0.83 24.32 -11.36
C HIS A 163 -1.50 23.53 -10.22
N GLU A 164 -2.79 23.69 -10.00
CA GLU A 164 -3.57 22.90 -9.01
C GLU A 164 -4.02 21.55 -9.59
N THR A 165 -3.33 21.05 -10.60
CA THR A 165 -3.59 19.73 -11.21
C THR A 165 -3.13 18.62 -10.30
N TRP A 166 -3.94 17.57 -10.19
CA TRP A 166 -3.67 16.35 -9.46
C TRP A 166 -4.30 15.14 -10.14
N ALA A 167 -3.74 13.99 -9.89
CA ALA A 167 -4.18 12.71 -10.45
C ALA A 167 -4.39 11.65 -9.38
N LEU A 168 -5.05 10.56 -9.78
CA LEU A 168 -5.16 9.38 -8.93
C LEU A 168 -3.76 8.81 -8.68
N GLY A 169 -3.45 8.54 -7.42
CA GLY A 169 -2.13 8.08 -7.00
C GLY A 169 -1.26 9.19 -6.42
N ASP A 170 -1.52 10.45 -6.76
CA ASP A 170 -0.72 11.57 -6.27
C ASP A 170 -0.87 11.80 -4.77
N THR A 171 0.19 12.36 -4.20
CA THR A 171 0.20 12.83 -2.83
C THR A 171 -0.19 14.29 -2.79
N VAL A 172 -1.09 14.61 -1.86
CA VAL A 172 -1.63 15.96 -1.64
C VAL A 172 -1.58 16.30 -0.16
N MET A 173 -1.60 17.60 0.15
CA MET A 173 -1.76 18.10 1.50
C MET A 173 -3.23 18.36 1.80
N VAL A 174 -3.73 17.89 2.94
CA VAL A 174 -5.08 18.20 3.42
C VAL A 174 -4.96 18.93 4.75
N LYS A 175 -5.57 20.12 4.83
CA LYS A 175 -5.56 20.95 6.02
C LYS A 175 -6.98 21.30 6.45
N ASP A 176 -7.27 21.08 7.72
CA ASP A 176 -8.51 21.47 8.37
C ASP A 176 -8.18 22.03 9.77
N ASP A 177 -8.36 23.34 9.94
CA ASP A 177 -8.01 24.01 11.19
C ASP A 177 -9.00 23.66 12.31
N ASP A 178 -10.27 23.39 12.01
CA ASP A 178 -11.29 23.02 13.00
C ASP A 178 -11.04 21.62 13.57
N LEU A 179 -10.50 20.71 12.75
CA LEU A 179 -10.10 19.37 13.18
C LEU A 179 -8.65 19.29 13.65
N ASN A 180 -7.94 20.41 13.68
CA ASN A 180 -6.48 20.45 13.91
C ASN A 180 -5.73 19.42 13.05
N LEU A 181 -6.12 19.32 11.80
CA LEU A 181 -5.61 18.35 10.84
C LEU A 181 -4.67 19.03 9.86
N SER A 182 -3.47 18.47 9.71
CA SER A 182 -2.54 18.79 8.63
C SER A 182 -1.84 17.50 8.24
N VAL A 183 -2.28 16.89 7.13
CA VAL A 183 -1.81 15.56 6.74
C VAL A 183 -1.47 15.54 5.25
N LYS A 184 -0.34 14.90 4.95
CA LYS A 184 0.05 14.54 3.61
C LYS A 184 -0.49 13.15 3.32
N THR A 185 -1.33 13.01 2.30
CA THR A 185 -2.03 11.77 2.00
C THR A 185 -2.14 11.52 0.50
N ARG A 186 -2.37 10.26 0.12
CA ARG A 186 -2.46 9.85 -1.28
C ARG A 186 -3.91 9.78 -1.73
N ILE A 187 -4.18 10.22 -2.95
CA ILE A 187 -5.49 10.09 -3.61
C ILE A 187 -5.64 8.66 -4.12
N VAL A 188 -6.55 7.90 -3.53
CA VAL A 188 -6.80 6.50 -3.89
C VAL A 188 -8.11 6.30 -4.67
N ARG A 189 -8.99 7.30 -4.64
CA ARG A 189 -10.26 7.27 -5.36
C ARG A 189 -10.71 8.67 -5.74
N ARG A 190 -11.29 8.82 -6.93
CA ARG A 190 -11.93 10.04 -7.41
C ARG A 190 -13.30 9.71 -7.98
N GLU A 191 -14.30 10.48 -7.59
CA GLU A 191 -15.66 10.41 -8.12
C GLU A 191 -16.07 11.79 -8.60
N TYR A 192 -16.75 11.85 -9.74
CA TYR A 192 -17.32 13.06 -10.29
C TYR A 192 -18.83 13.06 -10.02
N ASN A 193 -19.34 14.17 -9.50
CA ASN A 193 -20.77 14.41 -9.32
C ASN A 193 -21.24 15.50 -10.30
#